data_be0d9f2da7ca1af7066b751e34d1c037
#
_entry.id   be0d9f2da7ca1af7066b751e34d1c037
#
_cell.length_a   1.000
_cell.length_b   1.000
_cell.length_c   1.000
_cell.angle_alpha   90.00
_cell.angle_beta   90.00
_cell.angle_gamma   90.00
#
_symmetry.space_group_name_H-M   'P 1'
#
loop_
_entity.id
_entity.type
_entity.pdbx_description
1 polymer ?
#
loop_
_entity_poly.entity_id
_entity_poly.type
_entity_poly.pdbx_seq_one_letter_code
_entity_poly.pdbx_strand_id
1 'polypeptide(L)'
;DVCSSDLMVGCPIIGINDSAGARIQDTATSLAWYAELGRRHELLRGLVPEISLIFGKCAGGAVYSPIQTDLVVAVRDQGYMFVTGPDVIKDVTGEDVTLDELGGADAQARYGNIHQVVESEAAAFQYVRDYLSFLPANAFDDAPVVNPGLEPEITPHDLELDSIVPDSDNMAYDMHEILLRIFDDGDVFEIADQRSPEMITAFARVDGNTVGVIANQPMYMSGAVGNEASDKAAGFIRFCDSFNLPLVFVVDTPGAMPGVAEEEKGIIKRGGRFFNAIVE
;
A
#
# COMPACT_ATOMS: atom_id res chain seq x y z
N ASP A 1 -25.85 2.07 6.44
CA ASP A 1 -25.64 0.80 5.83
C ASP A 1 -25.11 0.84 4.39
N VAL A 2 -24.20 1.78 4.11
CA VAL A 2 -23.53 1.91 2.81
C VAL A 2 -22.82 0.60 2.45
N CYS A 3 -21.97 0.07 3.35
CA CYS A 3 -21.23 -1.18 3.10
C CYS A 3 -22.13 -2.37 2.70
N SER A 4 -23.35 -2.47 3.25
CA SER A 4 -24.27 -3.55 2.87
C SER A 4 -24.84 -3.38 1.45
N SER A 5 -25.05 -2.13 1.03
CA SER A 5 -25.49 -1.82 -0.35
C SER A 5 -24.36 -2.08 -1.34
N ASP A 6 -23.14 -1.67 -1.00
CA ASP A 6 -21.95 -1.82 -1.85
C ASP A 6 -21.62 -3.30 -2.05
N LEU A 7 -21.73 -4.11 -0.99
CA LEU A 7 -21.58 -5.57 -1.11
C LEU A 7 -22.66 -6.19 -2.05
N MET A 8 -23.89 -5.69 -1.99
CA MET A 8 -24.97 -6.22 -2.85
C MET A 8 -24.80 -5.83 -4.31
N VAL A 9 -24.24 -4.67 -4.60
CA VAL A 9 -23.99 -4.18 -5.97
C VAL A 9 -22.59 -4.50 -6.49
N GLY A 10 -21.66 -4.90 -5.63
CA GLY A 10 -20.29 -5.23 -6.01
C GLY A 10 -19.52 -4.03 -6.54
N CYS A 11 -19.51 -2.92 -5.81
CA CYS A 11 -18.77 -1.71 -6.19
C CYS A 11 -17.74 -1.32 -5.12
N PRO A 12 -16.64 -0.62 -5.50
CA PRO A 12 -15.64 -0.12 -4.57
C PRO A 12 -16.24 0.81 -3.51
N ILE A 13 -15.69 0.75 -2.30
CA ILE A 13 -16.07 1.61 -1.18
C ILE A 13 -14.99 2.65 -0.93
N ILE A 14 -15.38 3.92 -0.85
CA ILE A 14 -14.48 5.02 -0.52
C ILE A 14 -14.98 5.68 0.77
N GLY A 15 -14.22 5.52 1.85
CA GLY A 15 -14.47 6.17 3.14
C GLY A 15 -13.67 7.46 3.28
N ILE A 16 -14.33 8.57 3.64
CA ILE A 16 -13.67 9.82 4.01
C ILE A 16 -13.65 9.93 5.52
N ASN A 17 -12.47 10.03 6.12
CA ASN A 17 -12.25 9.91 7.54
C ASN A 17 -11.78 11.23 8.16
N ASP A 18 -12.54 11.69 9.16
CA ASP A 18 -12.21 12.78 10.08
C ASP A 18 -12.94 12.51 11.39
N SER A 19 -12.23 11.98 12.40
CA SER A 19 -12.85 11.54 13.66
C SER A 19 -11.86 11.57 14.82
N ALA A 20 -12.30 12.15 15.92
CA ALA A 20 -11.54 12.16 17.18
C ALA A 20 -11.59 10.81 17.94
N GLY A 21 -12.21 9.78 17.39
CA GLY A 21 -12.32 8.47 18.01
C GLY A 21 -13.63 8.20 18.75
N ALA A 22 -13.61 7.18 19.60
CA ALA A 22 -14.78 6.77 20.37
C ALA A 22 -15.21 7.84 21.38
N ARG A 23 -16.51 8.13 21.42
CA ARG A 23 -17.07 9.04 22.42
C ARG A 23 -17.05 8.38 23.80
N ILE A 24 -16.23 8.92 24.71
CA ILE A 24 -16.00 8.32 26.03
C ILE A 24 -17.29 8.26 26.86
N GLN A 25 -18.15 9.26 26.71
CA GLN A 25 -19.43 9.32 27.45
C GLN A 25 -20.40 8.17 27.09
N ASP A 26 -20.28 7.61 25.88
CA ASP A 26 -21.12 6.49 25.44
C ASP A 26 -20.53 5.13 25.81
N THR A 27 -19.37 5.13 26.48
CA THR A 27 -18.69 3.95 27.05
C THR A 27 -18.68 2.72 26.10
N ALA A 28 -19.16 1.57 26.56
CA ALA A 28 -19.16 0.30 25.83
C ALA A 28 -19.98 0.36 24.53
N THR A 29 -21.01 1.18 24.45
CA THR A 29 -21.83 1.32 23.22
C THR A 29 -21.03 1.90 22.06
N SER A 30 -20.18 2.92 22.31
CA SER A 30 -19.31 3.49 21.29
C SER A 30 -18.31 2.45 20.77
N LEU A 31 -17.72 1.66 21.65
CA LEU A 31 -16.78 0.59 21.28
C LEU A 31 -17.47 -0.54 20.50
N ALA A 32 -18.71 -0.88 20.85
CA ALA A 32 -19.48 -1.89 20.12
C ALA A 32 -19.74 -1.49 18.67
N TRP A 33 -19.94 -0.20 18.38
CA TRP A 33 -20.10 0.28 17.00
C TRP A 33 -18.80 0.18 16.20
N TYR A 34 -17.63 0.41 16.80
CA TYR A 34 -16.34 0.16 16.13
C TYR A 34 -16.14 -1.32 15.82
N ALA A 35 -16.52 -2.21 16.74
CA ALA A 35 -16.45 -3.65 16.47
C ALA A 35 -17.39 -4.08 15.34
N GLU A 36 -18.60 -3.52 15.28
CA GLU A 36 -19.55 -3.78 14.17
C GLU A 36 -19.01 -3.24 12.83
N LEU A 37 -18.35 -2.08 12.83
CA LEU A 37 -17.71 -1.55 11.63
C LEU A 37 -16.58 -2.48 11.16
N GLY A 38 -15.69 -2.93 12.07
CA GLY A 38 -14.64 -3.88 11.76
C GLY A 38 -15.18 -5.20 11.21
N ARG A 39 -16.30 -5.71 11.76
CA ARG A 39 -16.98 -6.89 11.23
C ARG A 39 -17.46 -6.68 9.78
N ARG A 40 -17.88 -5.49 9.42
CA ARG A 40 -18.32 -5.18 8.04
C ARG A 40 -17.14 -5.13 7.09
N HIS A 41 -16.00 -4.53 7.47
CA HIS A 41 -14.77 -4.59 6.69
C HIS A 41 -14.34 -6.03 6.43
N GLU A 42 -14.42 -6.90 7.46
CA GLU A 42 -14.06 -8.31 7.28
C GLU A 42 -14.96 -9.05 6.28
N LEU A 43 -16.24 -8.70 6.19
CA LEU A 43 -17.16 -9.26 5.21
C LEU A 43 -16.96 -8.76 3.79
N LEU A 44 -16.29 -7.62 3.62
CA LEU A 44 -16.00 -6.98 2.33
C LEU A 44 -14.61 -7.31 1.80
N ARG A 45 -13.72 -7.69 2.71
CA ARG A 45 -12.32 -7.96 2.41
C ARG A 45 -12.15 -8.93 1.25
N GLY A 46 -11.45 -8.48 0.20
CA GLY A 46 -11.19 -9.24 -0.99
C GLY A 46 -12.43 -9.47 -1.89
N LEU A 47 -13.57 -8.84 -1.60
CA LEU A 47 -14.76 -8.89 -2.44
C LEU A 47 -14.95 -7.62 -3.26
N VAL A 48 -14.71 -6.46 -2.66
CA VAL A 48 -14.72 -5.15 -3.32
C VAL A 48 -13.51 -4.33 -2.85
N PRO A 49 -12.92 -3.48 -3.68
CA PRO A 49 -11.86 -2.57 -3.24
C PRO A 49 -12.36 -1.62 -2.14
N GLU A 50 -11.64 -1.57 -1.02
CA GLU A 50 -11.93 -0.67 0.09
C GLU A 50 -10.85 0.41 0.21
N ILE A 51 -11.24 1.68 0.16
CA ILE A 51 -10.34 2.84 0.14
C ILE A 51 -10.68 3.80 1.27
N SER A 52 -9.68 4.25 1.99
CA SER A 52 -9.82 5.26 3.03
C SER A 52 -9.04 6.53 2.70
N LEU A 53 -9.73 7.66 2.73
CA LEU A 53 -9.16 9.00 2.58
C LEU A 53 -9.12 9.68 3.96
N ILE A 54 -7.94 10.11 4.39
CA ILE A 54 -7.75 10.78 5.69
C ILE A 54 -7.67 12.28 5.43
N PHE A 55 -8.80 12.96 5.61
CA PHE A 55 -8.96 14.40 5.37
C PHE A 55 -8.97 15.23 6.66
N GLY A 56 -8.81 14.57 7.78
CA GLY A 56 -8.76 15.19 9.09
C GLY A 56 -8.05 14.30 10.10
N LYS A 57 -8.34 14.51 11.37
CA LYS A 57 -7.81 13.67 12.44
C LYS A 57 -8.49 12.31 12.42
N CYS A 58 -7.70 11.26 12.56
CA CYS A 58 -8.17 9.91 12.77
C CYS A 58 -7.47 9.37 14.01
N ALA A 59 -8.15 9.49 15.16
CA ALA A 59 -7.55 9.30 16.48
C ALA A 59 -8.21 8.16 17.25
N GLY A 60 -7.45 7.49 18.11
CA GLY A 60 -7.95 6.43 18.98
C GLY A 60 -8.58 5.29 18.21
N GLY A 61 -9.79 4.88 18.58
CA GLY A 61 -10.53 3.80 17.91
C GLY A 61 -10.81 4.07 16.41
N ALA A 62 -10.82 5.32 15.98
CA ALA A 62 -11.10 5.68 14.59
C ALA A 62 -10.03 5.20 13.60
N VAL A 63 -8.79 4.97 14.03
CA VAL A 63 -7.72 4.48 13.15
C VAL A 63 -7.95 3.03 12.68
N TYR A 64 -8.73 2.25 13.42
CA TYR A 64 -8.88 0.83 13.11
C TYR A 64 -9.80 0.54 11.93
N SER A 65 -10.65 1.48 11.52
CA SER A 65 -11.42 1.35 10.28
C SER A 65 -10.55 1.54 9.03
N PRO A 66 -9.83 2.67 8.86
CA PRO A 66 -8.98 2.87 7.69
C PRO A 66 -7.90 1.80 7.53
N ILE A 67 -7.28 1.34 8.62
CA ILE A 67 -6.20 0.35 8.54
C ILE A 67 -6.67 -1.05 8.12
N GLN A 68 -7.97 -1.30 8.07
CA GLN A 68 -8.55 -2.52 7.55
C GLN A 68 -8.86 -2.45 6.06
N THR A 69 -8.81 -1.26 5.46
CA THR A 69 -9.06 -1.05 4.02
C THR A 69 -7.80 -1.35 3.19
N ASP A 70 -7.98 -1.57 1.89
CA ASP A 70 -6.90 -1.96 0.97
C ASP A 70 -5.97 -0.79 0.65
N LEU A 71 -6.49 0.44 0.61
CA LEU A 71 -5.74 1.64 0.32
C LEU A 71 -6.07 2.75 1.33
N VAL A 72 -5.03 3.35 1.89
CA VAL A 72 -5.14 4.54 2.75
C VAL A 72 -4.38 5.69 2.12
N VAL A 73 -5.07 6.79 1.81
CA VAL A 73 -4.50 8.01 1.26
C VAL A 73 -4.73 9.16 2.24
N ALA A 74 -3.70 9.94 2.52
CA ALA A 74 -3.83 11.10 3.42
C ALA A 74 -3.41 12.40 2.74
N VAL A 75 -4.07 13.49 3.12
CA VAL A 75 -3.68 14.84 2.69
C VAL A 75 -2.62 15.39 3.65
N ARG A 76 -1.49 15.85 3.10
CA ARG A 76 -0.38 16.44 3.85
C ARG A 76 -0.86 17.60 4.69
N ASP A 77 -0.33 17.75 5.90
CA ASP A 77 -0.65 18.80 6.88
C ASP A 77 -2.13 18.89 7.30
N GLN A 78 -2.98 17.95 6.84
CA GLN A 78 -4.40 17.89 7.13
C GLN A 78 -4.80 16.54 7.71
N GLY A 79 -4.32 15.44 7.13
CA GLY A 79 -4.59 14.07 7.55
C GLY A 79 -3.65 13.60 8.67
N TYR A 80 -4.21 13.15 9.79
CA TYR A 80 -3.46 12.62 10.94
C TYR A 80 -4.01 11.28 11.39
N MET A 81 -3.12 10.34 11.70
CA MET A 81 -3.47 9.04 12.28
C MET A 81 -2.64 8.76 13.52
N PHE A 82 -3.26 8.49 14.67
CA PHE A 82 -2.58 8.09 15.89
C PHE A 82 -3.54 7.42 16.87
N VAL A 83 -3.05 6.47 17.65
CA VAL A 83 -3.86 5.80 18.68
C VAL A 83 -4.03 6.73 19.90
N THR A 84 -2.94 7.33 20.35
CA THR A 84 -2.92 8.20 21.55
C THR A 84 -2.24 9.50 21.19
N GLY A 85 -2.84 10.63 21.56
CA GLY A 85 -2.32 11.96 21.24
C GLY A 85 -1.06 12.34 22.03
N PRO A 86 -0.30 13.37 21.58
CA PRO A 86 0.96 13.79 22.19
C PRO A 86 0.86 14.12 23.68
N ASP A 87 -0.21 14.78 24.11
CA ASP A 87 -0.38 15.16 25.52
C ASP A 87 -0.46 13.93 26.46
N VAL A 88 -1.19 12.88 26.03
CA VAL A 88 -1.31 11.66 26.81
C VAL A 88 0.01 10.87 26.80
N ILE A 89 0.75 10.85 25.69
CA ILE A 89 2.08 10.24 25.62
C ILE A 89 3.00 10.93 26.62
N LYS A 90 3.04 12.27 26.62
CA LYS A 90 3.84 13.06 27.55
C LYS A 90 3.50 12.78 29.01
N ASP A 91 2.21 12.69 29.33
CA ASP A 91 1.76 12.42 30.71
C ASP A 91 2.11 11.01 31.20
N VAL A 92 2.10 10.02 30.29
CA VAL A 92 2.30 8.61 30.64
C VAL A 92 3.77 8.18 30.55
N THR A 93 4.48 8.58 29.47
CA THR A 93 5.85 8.13 29.19
C THR A 93 6.90 9.21 29.46
N GLY A 94 6.50 10.49 29.54
CA GLY A 94 7.40 11.63 29.64
C GLY A 94 8.02 12.05 28.30
N GLU A 95 7.67 11.40 27.19
CA GLU A 95 8.15 11.72 25.86
C GLU A 95 7.47 12.97 25.33
N ASP A 96 8.26 13.88 24.74
CA ASP A 96 7.76 15.10 24.11
C ASP A 96 7.82 14.94 22.59
N VAL A 97 6.68 14.87 21.95
CA VAL A 97 6.53 14.63 20.51
C VAL A 97 5.46 15.56 19.92
N THR A 98 5.70 16.09 18.74
CA THR A 98 4.69 16.89 18.05
C THR A 98 3.62 16.02 17.39
N LEU A 99 2.49 16.62 17.05
CA LEU A 99 1.43 15.92 16.33
C LEU A 99 1.90 15.43 14.96
N ASP A 100 2.71 16.23 14.27
CA ASP A 100 3.23 15.87 12.93
C ASP A 100 4.25 14.72 13.00
N GLU A 101 5.14 14.72 13.98
CA GLU A 101 6.11 13.64 14.18
C GLU A 101 5.43 12.31 14.56
N LEU A 102 4.35 12.38 15.34
CA LEU A 102 3.63 11.20 15.81
C LEU A 102 2.66 10.67 14.74
N GLY A 103 1.82 11.53 14.22
CA GLY A 103 0.63 11.15 13.46
C GLY A 103 0.47 11.83 12.11
N GLY A 104 1.40 12.70 11.72
CA GLY A 104 1.35 13.38 10.43
C GLY A 104 1.42 12.39 9.25
N ALA A 105 0.85 12.75 8.11
CA ALA A 105 0.72 11.89 6.95
C ALA A 105 2.05 11.25 6.53
N ASP A 106 3.13 12.04 6.42
CA ASP A 106 4.46 11.54 6.03
C ASP A 106 5.08 10.60 7.08
N ALA A 107 4.87 10.84 8.37
CA ALA A 107 5.33 9.95 9.43
C ALA A 107 4.61 8.60 9.33
N GLN A 108 3.30 8.64 9.16
CA GLN A 108 2.46 7.45 9.10
C GLN A 108 2.65 6.66 7.79
N ALA A 109 3.04 7.31 6.69
CA ALA A 109 3.44 6.64 5.45
C ALA A 109 4.74 5.84 5.64
N ARG A 110 5.75 6.43 6.29
CA ARG A 110 6.99 5.71 6.63
C ARG A 110 6.75 4.53 7.58
N TYR A 111 5.77 4.65 8.50
CA TYR A 111 5.38 3.53 9.38
C TYR A 111 4.54 2.46 8.68
N GLY A 112 4.05 2.75 7.45
CA GLY A 112 3.26 1.83 6.64
C GLY A 112 1.77 1.80 6.98
N ASN A 113 1.24 2.81 7.66
CA ASN A 113 -0.18 2.96 7.93
C ASN A 113 -0.90 3.78 6.86
N ILE A 114 -0.17 4.57 6.08
CA ILE A 114 -0.66 5.33 4.93
C ILE A 114 0.11 4.86 3.70
N HIS A 115 -0.61 4.55 2.62
CA HIS A 115 -0.03 4.09 1.37
C HIS A 115 0.42 5.26 0.48
N GLN A 116 -0.31 6.38 0.52
CA GLN A 116 0.01 7.56 -0.29
C GLN A 116 -0.27 8.86 0.45
N VAL A 117 0.64 9.81 0.32
CA VAL A 117 0.47 11.20 0.79
C VAL A 117 0.29 12.11 -0.41
N VAL A 118 -0.73 12.95 -0.36
CA VAL A 118 -1.07 13.89 -1.44
C VAL A 118 -1.22 15.30 -0.90
N GLU A 119 -1.10 16.29 -1.79
CA GLU A 119 -1.09 17.71 -1.39
C GLU A 119 -2.47 18.32 -1.20
N SER A 120 -3.55 17.66 -1.63
CA SER A 120 -4.92 18.18 -1.52
C SER A 120 -5.96 17.07 -1.63
N GLU A 121 -7.18 17.38 -1.18
CA GLU A 121 -8.34 16.48 -1.37
C GLU A 121 -8.63 16.19 -2.85
N ALA A 122 -8.44 17.18 -3.73
CA ALA A 122 -8.61 16.99 -5.17
C ALA A 122 -7.57 16.00 -5.73
N ALA A 123 -6.33 16.09 -5.26
CA ALA A 123 -5.27 15.13 -5.62
C ALA A 123 -5.57 13.73 -5.07
N ALA A 124 -6.16 13.62 -3.86
CA ALA A 124 -6.58 12.35 -3.30
C ALA A 124 -7.66 11.67 -4.17
N PHE A 125 -8.66 12.42 -4.61
CA PHE A 125 -9.68 11.88 -5.51
C PHE A 125 -9.12 11.51 -6.88
N GLN A 126 -8.14 12.25 -7.40
CA GLN A 126 -7.48 11.86 -8.65
C GLN A 126 -6.67 10.57 -8.45
N TYR A 127 -5.88 10.47 -7.40
CA TYR A 127 -5.11 9.26 -7.07
C TYR A 127 -6.01 8.01 -6.95
N VAL A 128 -7.18 8.15 -6.32
CA VAL A 128 -8.16 7.06 -6.22
C VAL A 128 -8.72 6.67 -7.58
N ARG A 129 -8.98 7.61 -8.49
CA ARG A 129 -9.43 7.28 -9.84
C ARG A 129 -8.35 6.52 -10.62
N ASP A 130 -7.11 6.96 -10.49
CA ASP A 130 -5.97 6.30 -11.15
C ASP A 130 -5.78 4.89 -10.58
N TYR A 131 -5.81 4.72 -9.26
CA TYR A 131 -5.78 3.43 -8.59
C TYR A 131 -6.89 2.49 -9.06
N LEU A 132 -8.14 2.96 -9.09
CA LEU A 132 -9.29 2.16 -9.53
C LEU A 132 -9.27 1.83 -11.02
N SER A 133 -8.49 2.56 -11.83
CA SER A 133 -8.33 2.24 -13.26
C SER A 133 -7.58 0.94 -13.52
N PHE A 134 -6.85 0.44 -12.52
CA PHE A 134 -6.15 -0.85 -12.57
C PHE A 134 -6.98 -2.02 -12.04
N LEU A 135 -8.08 -1.76 -11.34
CA LEU A 135 -8.81 -2.76 -10.57
C LEU A 135 -10.17 -3.12 -11.19
N PRO A 136 -10.64 -4.36 -11.00
CA PRO A 136 -12.04 -4.68 -11.25
C PRO A 136 -12.94 -3.97 -10.23
N ALA A 137 -14.23 -3.87 -10.52
CA ALA A 137 -15.20 -3.32 -9.56
C ALA A 137 -15.36 -4.23 -8.32
N ASN A 138 -15.18 -5.53 -8.50
CA ASN A 138 -15.25 -6.55 -7.45
C ASN A 138 -14.48 -7.82 -7.86
N ALA A 139 -14.32 -8.76 -6.95
CA ALA A 139 -13.57 -10.00 -7.17
C ALA A 139 -14.18 -10.96 -8.23
N PHE A 140 -15.38 -10.68 -8.73
CA PHE A 140 -16.05 -11.51 -9.74
C PHE A 140 -15.98 -10.91 -11.14
N ASP A 141 -15.52 -9.66 -11.26
CA ASP A 141 -15.34 -8.96 -12.53
C ASP A 141 -13.86 -9.01 -12.95
N ASP A 142 -13.61 -8.81 -14.23
CA ASP A 142 -12.26 -8.65 -14.76
C ASP A 142 -11.79 -7.19 -14.62
N ALA A 143 -10.49 -7.01 -14.44
CA ALA A 143 -9.88 -5.68 -14.48
C ALA A 143 -10.05 -5.02 -15.86
N PRO A 144 -10.17 -3.69 -15.93
CA PRO A 144 -10.28 -3.00 -17.22
C PRO A 144 -9.07 -3.25 -18.11
N VAL A 145 -9.32 -3.55 -19.39
CA VAL A 145 -8.26 -3.66 -20.41
C VAL A 145 -8.12 -2.33 -21.13
N VAL A 146 -6.92 -1.78 -21.17
CA VAL A 146 -6.63 -0.45 -21.73
C VAL A 146 -5.64 -0.58 -22.88
N ASN A 147 -6.02 -0.08 -24.07
CA ASN A 147 -5.18 -0.08 -25.28
C ASN A 147 -4.56 -1.46 -25.64
N PRO A 148 -5.35 -2.53 -25.74
CA PRO A 148 -4.82 -3.85 -26.11
C PRO A 148 -4.33 -3.88 -27.56
N GLY A 149 -3.45 -4.83 -27.88
CA GLY A 149 -2.97 -5.06 -29.25
C GLY A 149 -1.78 -4.17 -29.62
N LEU A 150 -0.94 -3.83 -28.65
CA LEU A 150 0.34 -3.19 -28.92
C LEU A 150 1.23 -4.14 -29.73
N GLU A 151 1.71 -3.68 -30.89
CA GLU A 151 2.68 -4.44 -31.67
C GLU A 151 4.03 -4.41 -30.95
N PRO A 152 4.65 -5.57 -30.69
CA PRO A 152 5.94 -5.63 -29.99
C PRO A 152 7.06 -5.17 -30.92
N GLU A 153 7.29 -3.89 -31.04
CA GLU A 153 8.42 -3.31 -31.75
C GLU A 153 9.54 -3.00 -30.76
N ILE A 154 10.75 -3.46 -31.05
CA ILE A 154 11.94 -3.06 -30.29
C ILE A 154 12.27 -1.61 -30.67
N THR A 155 12.10 -0.71 -29.72
CA THR A 155 12.40 0.71 -29.86
C THR A 155 13.83 1.03 -29.40
N PRO A 156 14.39 2.20 -29.75
CA PRO A 156 15.65 2.65 -29.15
C PRO A 156 15.61 2.71 -27.60
N HIS A 157 14.43 2.94 -27.02
CA HIS A 157 14.20 2.99 -25.58
C HIS A 157 14.36 1.59 -24.94
N ASP A 158 13.90 0.54 -25.62
CA ASP A 158 14.09 -0.84 -25.16
C ASP A 158 15.56 -1.26 -25.19
N LEU A 159 16.33 -0.76 -26.17
CA LEU A 159 17.78 -1.03 -26.27
C LEU A 159 18.60 -0.42 -25.11
N GLU A 160 18.06 0.58 -24.42
CA GLU A 160 18.70 1.16 -23.24
C GLU A 160 18.75 0.15 -22.07
N LEU A 161 17.84 -0.85 -22.04
CA LEU A 161 17.84 -1.92 -21.04
C LEU A 161 19.18 -2.65 -20.97
N ASP A 162 19.86 -2.81 -22.10
CA ASP A 162 21.17 -3.48 -22.18
C ASP A 162 22.29 -2.76 -21.37
N SER A 163 22.05 -1.51 -20.99
CA SER A 163 23.04 -0.67 -20.28
C SER A 163 22.61 -0.17 -18.89
N ILE A 164 21.36 -0.43 -18.48
CA ILE A 164 20.85 0.04 -17.17
C ILE A 164 21.51 -0.70 -16.02
N VAL A 165 21.66 -2.01 -16.12
CA VAL A 165 22.35 -2.81 -15.10
C VAL A 165 23.86 -2.64 -15.30
N PRO A 166 24.59 -2.08 -14.30
CA PRO A 166 26.04 -1.85 -14.43
C PRO A 166 26.82 -3.16 -14.46
N ASP A 167 27.93 -3.16 -15.19
CA ASP A 167 28.87 -4.30 -15.20
C ASP A 167 29.61 -4.51 -13.86
N SER A 168 29.55 -3.51 -12.98
CA SER A 168 30.25 -3.52 -11.70
C SER A 168 29.33 -3.87 -10.54
N ASP A 169 29.63 -4.92 -9.80
CA ASP A 169 28.89 -5.38 -8.61
C ASP A 169 28.81 -4.32 -7.47
N ASN A 170 29.59 -3.24 -7.56
CA ASN A 170 29.59 -2.16 -6.57
C ASN A 170 28.76 -0.94 -6.99
N MET A 171 28.04 -1.02 -8.08
CA MET A 171 27.20 0.05 -8.59
C MET A 171 25.71 -0.37 -8.50
N ALA A 172 24.92 0.40 -7.76
CA ALA A 172 23.49 0.26 -7.74
C ALA A 172 22.86 0.94 -8.97
N TYR A 173 21.67 0.49 -9.35
CA TYR A 173 20.85 1.10 -10.39
C TYR A 173 19.41 1.25 -9.89
N ASP A 174 18.64 2.12 -10.53
CA ASP A 174 17.23 2.33 -10.20
C ASP A 174 16.36 1.31 -10.95
N MET A 175 15.69 0.44 -10.21
CA MET A 175 14.78 -0.55 -10.80
C MET A 175 13.60 0.09 -11.53
N HIS A 176 13.17 1.31 -11.14
CA HIS A 176 12.10 2.01 -11.84
C HIS A 176 12.43 2.23 -13.33
N GLU A 177 13.71 2.47 -13.66
CA GLU A 177 14.15 2.63 -15.05
C GLU A 177 13.90 1.37 -15.89
N ILE A 178 13.96 0.18 -15.27
CA ILE A 178 13.63 -1.08 -15.93
C ILE A 178 12.11 -1.21 -16.05
N LEU A 179 11.38 -0.98 -14.95
CA LEU A 179 9.92 -1.14 -14.92
C LEU A 179 9.23 -0.24 -15.94
N LEU A 180 9.68 1.02 -16.06
CA LEU A 180 9.15 1.98 -17.04
C LEU A 180 9.37 1.57 -18.51
N ARG A 181 10.30 0.63 -18.78
CA ARG A 181 10.62 0.15 -20.14
C ARG A 181 9.99 -1.19 -20.48
N ILE A 182 9.69 -2.02 -19.48
CA ILE A 182 9.15 -3.37 -19.73
C ILE A 182 7.62 -3.43 -19.69
N PHE A 183 6.97 -2.39 -19.15
CA PHE A 183 5.51 -2.29 -19.08
C PHE A 183 4.95 -1.29 -20.07
N ASP A 184 3.69 -1.47 -20.48
CA ASP A 184 3.00 -0.68 -21.47
C ASP A 184 3.09 0.83 -21.17
N ASP A 185 3.57 1.62 -22.13
CA ASP A 185 3.67 3.09 -22.07
C ASP A 185 4.41 3.63 -20.82
N GLY A 186 5.13 2.79 -20.08
CA GLY A 186 5.73 3.14 -18.80
C GLY A 186 4.69 3.42 -17.68
N ASP A 187 3.47 2.91 -17.84
CA ASP A 187 2.36 3.09 -16.90
C ASP A 187 2.56 2.18 -15.67
N VAL A 188 3.37 2.66 -14.74
CA VAL A 188 3.69 2.00 -13.46
C VAL A 188 3.15 2.83 -12.32
N PHE A 189 2.19 2.29 -11.58
CA PHE A 189 1.53 2.94 -10.45
C PHE A 189 2.00 2.33 -9.13
N GLU A 190 3.01 2.93 -8.50
CA GLU A 190 3.59 2.43 -7.25
C GLU A 190 2.69 2.69 -6.05
N ILE A 191 2.63 1.72 -5.15
CA ILE A 191 1.88 1.75 -3.89
C ILE A 191 2.84 1.71 -2.71
N ALA A 192 2.67 2.61 -1.74
CA ALA A 192 3.46 2.67 -0.52
C ALA A 192 4.98 2.88 -0.77
N ASP A 193 5.31 3.82 -1.65
CA ASP A 193 6.68 4.16 -2.03
C ASP A 193 7.56 4.60 -0.85
N GLN A 194 6.98 5.24 0.17
CA GLN A 194 7.69 5.71 1.36
C GLN A 194 7.98 4.61 2.40
N ARG A 195 7.34 3.44 2.27
CA ARG A 195 7.57 2.30 3.15
C ARG A 195 8.49 1.29 2.49
N SER A 196 9.57 0.90 3.17
CA SER A 196 10.50 -0.12 2.66
C SER A 196 10.84 0.08 1.19
N PRO A 197 11.54 1.17 0.84
CA PRO A 197 11.81 1.53 -0.56
C PRO A 197 12.69 0.50 -1.28
N GLU A 198 13.32 -0.44 -0.56
CA GLU A 198 14.02 -1.60 -1.11
C GLU A 198 13.08 -2.62 -1.79
N MET A 199 11.78 -2.48 -1.60
CA MET A 199 10.74 -3.32 -2.19
C MET A 199 9.69 -2.46 -2.88
N ILE A 200 9.62 -2.53 -4.20
CA ILE A 200 8.60 -1.88 -5.01
C ILE A 200 7.37 -2.79 -5.08
N THR A 201 6.20 -2.21 -4.83
CA THR A 201 4.90 -2.82 -5.08
C THR A 201 4.10 -1.87 -5.96
N ALA A 202 3.71 -2.31 -7.15
CA ALA A 202 3.06 -1.43 -8.11
C ALA A 202 2.01 -2.17 -8.95
N PHE A 203 1.09 -1.43 -9.54
CA PHE A 203 0.34 -1.91 -10.70
C PHE A 203 0.99 -1.44 -11.98
N ALA A 204 0.92 -2.26 -13.01
CA ALA A 204 1.34 -1.94 -14.37
C ALA A 204 0.42 -2.62 -15.38
N ARG A 205 0.69 -2.43 -16.67
CA ARG A 205 -0.06 -3.10 -17.74
C ARG A 205 0.87 -3.88 -18.67
N VAL A 206 0.35 -5.02 -19.16
CA VAL A 206 0.97 -5.84 -20.17
C VAL A 206 -0.09 -6.12 -21.23
N ASP A 207 0.07 -5.61 -22.44
CA ASP A 207 -0.93 -5.64 -23.51
C ASP A 207 -2.31 -5.20 -23.02
N GLY A 208 -2.32 -4.08 -22.27
CA GLY A 208 -3.50 -3.47 -21.70
C GLY A 208 -4.08 -4.14 -20.46
N ASN A 209 -3.61 -5.31 -20.08
CA ASN A 209 -4.10 -6.05 -18.92
C ASN A 209 -3.33 -5.65 -17.66
N THR A 210 -4.05 -5.40 -16.57
CA THR A 210 -3.43 -5.06 -15.29
C THR A 210 -2.66 -6.24 -14.71
N VAL A 211 -1.46 -5.96 -14.22
CA VAL A 211 -0.62 -6.88 -13.46
C VAL A 211 -0.15 -6.21 -12.15
N GLY A 212 -0.02 -7.01 -11.09
CA GLY A 212 0.69 -6.59 -9.88
C GLY A 212 2.18 -6.83 -10.05
N VAL A 213 3.00 -5.84 -9.70
CA VAL A 213 4.46 -5.88 -9.80
C VAL A 213 5.08 -5.90 -8.42
N ILE A 214 5.95 -6.88 -8.18
CA ILE A 214 6.80 -6.94 -7.00
C ILE A 214 8.25 -6.92 -7.48
N ALA A 215 9.00 -5.87 -7.13
CA ALA A 215 10.38 -5.73 -7.58
C ALA A 215 11.32 -5.33 -6.43
N ASN A 216 12.56 -5.81 -6.47
CA ASN A 216 13.58 -5.31 -5.57
C ASN A 216 14.15 -4.00 -6.12
N GLN A 217 14.45 -3.04 -5.22
CA GLN A 217 15.08 -1.78 -5.57
C GLN A 217 16.54 -1.76 -5.05
N PRO A 218 17.54 -2.04 -5.92
CA PRO A 218 18.94 -2.12 -5.50
C PRO A 218 19.53 -0.82 -4.95
N MET A 219 18.93 0.33 -5.25
CA MET A 219 19.32 1.63 -4.69
C MET A 219 19.21 1.69 -3.17
N TYR A 220 18.33 0.86 -2.58
CA TYR A 220 18.11 0.78 -1.13
C TYR A 220 18.50 -0.60 -0.61
N MET A 221 19.41 -0.65 0.36
CA MET A 221 19.88 -1.90 1.00
C MET A 221 20.28 -2.99 -0.01
N SER A 222 20.70 -2.61 -1.21
CA SER A 222 20.98 -3.53 -2.34
C SER A 222 19.80 -4.46 -2.68
N GLY A 223 18.57 -4.05 -2.42
CA GLY A 223 17.38 -4.86 -2.63
C GLY A 223 17.19 -5.99 -1.60
N ALA A 224 17.90 -5.97 -0.47
CA ALA A 224 17.75 -7.01 0.56
C ALA A 224 16.36 -6.97 1.21
N VAL A 225 15.75 -8.13 1.45
CA VAL A 225 14.39 -8.26 1.94
C VAL A 225 14.36 -8.27 3.47
N GLY A 226 13.97 -7.15 4.07
CA GLY A 226 13.78 -6.99 5.50
C GLY A 226 12.37 -7.38 6.00
N ASN A 227 12.14 -7.15 7.28
CA ASN A 227 10.86 -7.41 7.93
C ASN A 227 9.69 -6.65 7.29
N GLU A 228 9.86 -5.35 7.09
CA GLU A 228 8.80 -4.48 6.58
C GLU A 228 8.59 -4.69 5.08
N ALA A 229 9.66 -4.93 4.31
CA ALA A 229 9.59 -5.33 2.91
C ALA A 229 8.79 -6.63 2.72
N SER A 230 9.01 -7.61 3.61
CA SER A 230 8.26 -8.88 3.60
C SER A 230 6.77 -8.68 3.87
N ASP A 231 6.41 -7.83 4.85
CA ASP A 231 5.00 -7.53 5.15
C ASP A 231 4.34 -6.72 4.01
N LYS A 232 5.05 -5.74 3.42
CA LYS A 232 4.60 -4.93 2.27
C LYS A 232 4.27 -5.82 1.07
N ALA A 233 5.24 -6.66 0.68
CA ALA A 233 5.06 -7.57 -0.45
C ALA A 233 3.95 -8.60 -0.21
N ALA A 234 3.91 -9.25 0.96
CA ALA A 234 2.89 -10.24 1.29
C ALA A 234 1.47 -9.66 1.26
N GLY A 235 1.30 -8.43 1.76
CA GLY A 235 0.01 -7.73 1.71
C GLY A 235 -0.44 -7.45 0.29
N PHE A 236 0.47 -6.93 -0.54
CA PHE A 236 0.18 -6.60 -1.93
C PHE A 236 -0.11 -7.84 -2.80
N ILE A 237 0.62 -8.94 -2.61
CA ILE A 237 0.38 -10.22 -3.31
C ILE A 237 -1.05 -10.71 -3.01
N ARG A 238 -1.44 -10.77 -1.73
CA ARG A 238 -2.79 -11.21 -1.34
C ARG A 238 -3.89 -10.31 -1.85
N PHE A 239 -3.63 -9.00 -1.91
CA PHE A 239 -4.55 -8.08 -2.54
C PHE A 239 -4.73 -8.42 -4.03
N CYS A 240 -3.64 -8.60 -4.77
CA CYS A 240 -3.71 -8.98 -6.19
C CYS A 240 -4.42 -10.32 -6.40
N ASP A 241 -4.14 -11.31 -5.57
CA ASP A 241 -4.81 -12.62 -5.60
C ASP A 241 -6.33 -12.49 -5.38
N SER A 242 -6.74 -11.69 -4.40
CA SER A 242 -8.18 -11.45 -4.12
C SER A 242 -8.95 -10.86 -5.29
N PHE A 243 -8.30 -10.11 -6.17
CA PHE A 243 -8.88 -9.48 -7.35
C PHE A 243 -8.44 -10.12 -8.68
N ASN A 244 -7.90 -11.33 -8.64
CA ASN A 244 -7.46 -12.11 -9.81
C ASN A 244 -6.44 -11.37 -10.71
N LEU A 245 -5.59 -10.52 -10.13
CA LEU A 245 -4.55 -9.81 -10.86
C LEU A 245 -3.30 -10.69 -10.98
N PRO A 246 -2.81 -10.97 -12.19
CA PRO A 246 -1.55 -11.68 -12.39
C PRO A 246 -0.37 -10.95 -11.75
N LEU A 247 0.62 -11.69 -11.29
CA LEU A 247 1.81 -11.14 -10.61
C LEU A 247 3.06 -11.25 -11.48
N VAL A 248 3.83 -10.17 -11.54
CA VAL A 248 5.15 -10.13 -12.16
C VAL A 248 6.19 -9.84 -11.08
N PHE A 249 7.15 -10.75 -10.93
CA PHE A 249 8.28 -10.57 -10.01
C PHE A 249 9.52 -10.17 -10.80
N VAL A 250 10.10 -9.00 -10.46
CA VAL A 250 11.37 -8.52 -11.01
C VAL A 250 12.41 -8.57 -9.90
N VAL A 251 13.24 -9.60 -9.93
CA VAL A 251 14.05 -9.99 -8.78
C VAL A 251 15.51 -9.59 -8.98
N ASP A 252 16.00 -8.72 -8.07
CA ASP A 252 17.42 -8.43 -7.90
C ASP A 252 17.69 -8.20 -6.40
N THR A 253 18.10 -9.24 -5.70
CA THR A 253 18.30 -9.23 -4.25
C THR A 253 19.42 -10.16 -3.82
N PRO A 254 20.24 -9.76 -2.82
CA PRO A 254 21.19 -10.67 -2.19
C PRO A 254 20.50 -11.68 -1.24
N GLY A 255 19.20 -11.53 -0.97
CA GLY A 255 18.42 -12.36 -0.06
C GLY A 255 17.83 -11.60 1.13
N ALA A 256 17.57 -12.30 2.23
CA ALA A 256 17.03 -11.69 3.44
C ALA A 256 18.04 -10.73 4.10
N MET A 257 17.55 -9.63 4.64
CA MET A 257 18.35 -8.66 5.37
C MET A 257 18.94 -9.28 6.65
N PRO A 258 20.28 -9.36 6.78
CA PRO A 258 20.90 -9.92 7.97
C PRO A 258 20.93 -8.90 9.12
N GLY A 259 20.93 -9.38 10.36
CA GLY A 259 21.17 -8.53 11.52
C GLY A 259 20.34 -8.93 12.74
N VAL A 260 20.89 -8.68 13.93
CA VAL A 260 20.20 -8.98 15.21
C VAL A 260 18.88 -8.22 15.28
N ALA A 261 18.84 -6.96 14.86
CA ALA A 261 17.62 -6.15 14.87
C ALA A 261 16.50 -6.72 13.97
N GLU A 262 16.87 -7.33 12.85
CA GLU A 262 15.89 -7.99 11.96
C GLU A 262 15.38 -9.30 12.58
N GLU A 263 16.26 -10.07 13.23
CA GLU A 263 15.87 -11.28 13.98
C GLU A 263 14.93 -10.94 15.14
N GLU A 264 15.24 -9.90 15.93
CA GLU A 264 14.41 -9.43 17.05
C GLU A 264 13.03 -8.96 16.58
N LYS A 265 12.92 -8.34 15.41
CA LYS A 265 11.67 -7.94 14.77
C LYS A 265 10.89 -9.14 14.18
N GLY A 266 11.49 -10.31 14.11
CA GLY A 266 10.86 -11.57 13.69
C GLY A 266 10.90 -11.82 12.19
N ILE A 267 12.06 -11.63 11.55
CA ILE A 267 12.28 -11.86 10.11
C ILE A 267 11.82 -13.25 9.64
N ILE A 268 12.01 -14.29 10.46
CA ILE A 268 11.57 -15.64 10.13
C ILE A 268 10.06 -15.69 9.92
N LYS A 269 9.29 -15.07 10.82
CA LYS A 269 7.83 -15.06 10.77
C LYS A 269 7.31 -14.22 9.59
N ARG A 270 7.91 -13.04 9.38
CA ARG A 270 7.48 -12.12 8.32
C ARG A 270 7.91 -12.62 6.94
N GLY A 271 9.14 -13.11 6.80
CA GLY A 271 9.58 -13.79 5.59
C GLY A 271 8.76 -15.04 5.28
N GLY A 272 8.37 -15.82 6.31
CA GLY A 272 7.43 -16.93 6.16
C GLY A 272 6.06 -16.52 5.62
N ARG A 273 5.54 -15.34 6.04
CA ARG A 273 4.28 -14.79 5.47
C ARG A 273 4.42 -14.38 4.01
N PHE A 274 5.56 -13.79 3.64
CA PHE A 274 5.87 -13.47 2.26
C PHE A 274 5.95 -14.73 1.40
N PHE A 275 6.69 -15.75 1.88
CA PHE A 275 6.75 -17.03 1.22
C PHE A 275 5.37 -17.67 1.05
N ASN A 276 4.53 -17.66 2.09
CA ASN A 276 3.17 -18.20 2.00
C ASN A 276 2.33 -17.46 0.95
N ALA A 277 2.42 -16.13 0.91
CA ALA A 277 1.67 -15.35 -0.08
C ALA A 277 2.07 -15.67 -1.53
N ILE A 278 3.33 -16.06 -1.77
CA ILE A 278 3.79 -16.48 -3.12
C ILE A 278 3.21 -17.83 -3.52
N VAL A 279 2.95 -18.72 -2.56
CA VAL A 279 2.52 -20.11 -2.85
C VAL A 279 1.01 -20.35 -2.67
N GLU A 280 0.28 -19.37 -2.12
CA GLU A 280 -1.19 -19.36 -2.07
C GLU A 280 -1.77 -19.23 -3.47
#